data_f6543c0c0b742a5f5de74ee8ad179d3e
#
_entry.id   f6543c0c0b742a5f5de74ee8ad179d3e
#
_cell.length_a   1.000
_cell.length_b   1.000
_cell.length_c   1.000
_cell.angle_alpha   90.00
_cell.angle_beta   90.00
_cell.angle_gamma   90.00
#
_symmetry.space_group_name_H-M   'P 1'
#
loop_
_entity.id
_entity.type
_entity.pdbx_description
1 polymer ?
#
loop_
_entity_poly.entity_id
_entity_poly.type
_entity_poly.pdbx_seq_one_letter_code
_entity_poly.pdbx_strand_id
1 'polypeptide(L)'
;MNPNLKQFIERYIELEREVQRLVTGICFELCAQCTQICCRADICEEAIESPFLRLINKRTELDSDAYGFLTPTGCGIKIGRPTVCYEYFCYDHLYYQGDETREKVLRVLGALPAHATRNAIGDTPLAEILDEKKLNEADFQTLEKQLDESFQALEIIKTFYNEETLPDDADRVLNKITFSE
;
A
#
# COMPACT_ATOMS: atom_id res chain seq x y z
N MET A 1 -13.34 -19.96 2.95
CA MET A 1 -12.94 -18.69 2.28
C MET A 1 -13.56 -18.66 0.89
N ASN A 2 -14.22 -17.55 0.54
CA ASN A 2 -14.82 -17.31 -0.77
C ASN A 2 -13.73 -17.40 -1.86
N PRO A 3 -13.96 -18.10 -3.00
CA PRO A 3 -13.01 -18.18 -4.11
C PRO A 3 -12.58 -16.81 -4.65
N ASN A 4 -13.52 -15.85 -4.75
CA ASN A 4 -13.21 -14.49 -5.21
C ASN A 4 -12.28 -13.76 -4.23
N LEU A 5 -12.52 -13.90 -2.91
CA LEU A 5 -11.62 -13.32 -1.90
C LEU A 5 -10.21 -13.92 -2.01
N LYS A 6 -10.10 -15.23 -2.23
CA LYS A 6 -8.80 -15.89 -2.39
C LYS A 6 -8.06 -15.35 -3.62
N GLN A 7 -8.73 -15.28 -4.76
CA GLN A 7 -8.14 -14.76 -6.00
C GLN A 7 -7.71 -13.30 -5.85
N PHE A 8 -8.57 -12.48 -5.25
CA PHE A 8 -8.25 -11.08 -4.97
C PHE A 8 -7.01 -10.93 -4.09
N ILE A 9 -6.92 -11.71 -2.98
CA ILE A 9 -5.76 -11.71 -2.08
C ILE A 9 -4.47 -12.05 -2.84
N GLU A 10 -4.48 -13.07 -3.71
CA GLU A 10 -3.30 -13.47 -4.48
C GLU A 10 -2.80 -12.32 -5.36
N ARG A 11 -3.69 -11.65 -6.08
CA ARG A 11 -3.36 -10.50 -6.92
C ARG A 11 -2.95 -9.26 -6.10
N TYR A 12 -3.63 -9.00 -4.99
CA TYR A 12 -3.28 -7.89 -4.10
C TYR A 12 -1.86 -8.06 -3.52
N ILE A 13 -1.48 -9.28 -3.15
CA ILE A 13 -0.11 -9.59 -2.69
C ILE A 13 0.92 -9.25 -3.78
N GLU A 14 0.62 -9.50 -5.05
CA GLU A 14 1.52 -9.14 -6.16
C GLU A 14 1.68 -7.63 -6.27
N LEU A 15 0.56 -6.88 -6.23
CA LEU A 15 0.58 -5.42 -6.23
C LEU A 15 1.42 -4.88 -5.07
N GLU A 16 1.11 -5.34 -3.84
CA GLU A 16 1.76 -4.87 -2.62
C GLU A 16 3.28 -5.11 -2.65
N ARG A 17 3.73 -6.29 -3.14
CA ARG A 17 5.16 -6.60 -3.29
C ARG A 17 5.87 -5.65 -4.24
N GLU A 18 5.26 -5.36 -5.38
CA GLU A 18 5.84 -4.45 -6.37
C GLU A 18 5.90 -3.02 -5.85
N VAL A 19 4.83 -2.54 -5.20
CA VAL A 19 4.81 -1.23 -4.54
C VAL A 19 5.92 -1.16 -3.48
N GLN A 20 6.02 -2.15 -2.61
CA GLN A 20 7.04 -2.20 -1.58
C GLN A 20 8.46 -2.19 -2.16
N ARG A 21 8.69 -2.95 -3.24
CA ARG A 21 9.99 -3.01 -3.90
C ARG A 21 10.40 -1.64 -4.44
N LEU A 22 9.49 -0.94 -5.11
CA LEU A 22 9.75 0.39 -5.66
C LEU A 22 9.93 1.44 -4.56
N VAL A 23 9.02 1.51 -3.59
CA VAL A 23 9.12 2.43 -2.45
C VAL A 23 10.43 2.23 -1.70
N THR A 24 10.81 0.97 -1.44
CA THR A 24 12.08 0.67 -0.77
C THR A 24 13.27 1.16 -1.59
N GLY A 25 13.27 0.94 -2.91
CA GLY A 25 14.35 1.39 -3.80
C GLY A 25 14.48 2.91 -3.83
N ILE A 26 13.36 3.62 -3.94
CA ILE A 26 13.33 5.09 -4.00
C ILE A 26 13.73 5.72 -2.65
N CYS A 27 13.26 5.13 -1.55
CA CYS A 27 13.44 5.69 -0.21
C CYS A 27 14.74 5.26 0.47
N PHE A 28 15.45 4.25 -0.06
CA PHE A 28 16.57 3.60 0.62
C PHE A 28 17.67 4.56 1.06
N GLU A 29 18.11 5.45 0.18
CA GLU A 29 19.26 6.33 0.46
C GLU A 29 18.99 7.28 1.63
N LEU A 30 17.77 7.83 1.71
CA LEU A 30 17.38 8.73 2.80
C LEU A 30 17.05 7.95 4.08
N CYS A 31 16.28 6.88 3.98
CA CYS A 31 15.89 6.08 5.14
C CYS A 31 17.08 5.37 5.81
N ALA A 32 18.07 4.94 5.04
CA ALA A 32 19.27 4.29 5.59
C ALA A 32 20.13 5.23 6.47
N GLN A 33 20.02 6.54 6.30
CA GLN A 33 20.73 7.55 7.08
C GLN A 33 19.85 8.22 8.14
N CYS A 34 18.55 7.94 8.13
CA CYS A 34 17.59 8.58 9.01
C CYS A 34 17.68 8.00 10.44
N THR A 35 17.71 8.88 11.42
CA THR A 35 17.69 8.51 12.85
C THR A 35 16.31 8.57 13.48
N GLN A 36 15.28 9.01 12.71
CA GLN A 36 13.91 9.12 13.18
C GLN A 36 13.12 7.85 12.86
N ILE A 37 12.33 7.41 13.82
CA ILE A 37 11.45 6.26 13.65
C ILE A 37 10.11 6.74 13.09
N CYS A 38 9.80 6.37 11.83
CA CYS A 38 8.51 6.67 11.21
C CYS A 38 7.41 5.67 11.59
N CYS A 39 7.80 4.47 12.07
CA CYS A 39 6.84 3.44 12.46
C CYS A 39 6.12 3.84 13.75
N ARG A 40 4.80 3.56 13.76
CA ARG A 40 3.93 3.80 14.91
C ARG A 40 3.27 2.48 15.33
N ALA A 41 3.30 2.17 16.62
CA ALA A 41 2.75 0.92 17.16
C ALA A 41 1.23 0.82 16.93
N ASP A 42 0.50 1.94 17.12
CA ASP A 42 -0.95 2.03 16.89
C ASP A 42 -1.37 1.73 15.44
N ILE A 43 -0.57 2.13 14.47
CA ILE A 43 -0.79 1.76 13.07
C ILE A 43 -0.51 0.26 12.85
N CYS A 44 0.47 -0.30 13.54
CA CYS A 44 0.78 -1.74 13.44
C CYS A 44 -0.34 -2.63 13.98
N GLU A 45 -1.16 -2.14 14.93
CA GLU A 45 -2.32 -2.87 15.47
C GLU A 45 -3.32 -3.22 14.37
N GLU A 46 -3.53 -2.34 13.40
CA GLU A 46 -4.42 -2.59 12.24
C GLU A 46 -4.02 -3.88 11.51
N ALA A 47 -2.72 -4.18 11.38
CA ALA A 47 -2.25 -5.38 10.68
C ALA A 47 -2.69 -6.70 11.36
N ILE A 48 -2.98 -6.65 12.67
CA ILE A 48 -3.46 -7.82 13.44
C ILE A 48 -4.95 -7.77 13.75
N GLU A 49 -5.56 -6.58 13.76
CA GLU A 49 -7.00 -6.42 13.97
C GLU A 49 -7.79 -6.70 12.69
N SER A 50 -7.28 -6.28 11.53
CA SER A 50 -7.90 -6.51 10.25
C SER A 50 -7.87 -7.99 9.84
N PRO A 51 -9.01 -8.67 9.70
CA PRO A 51 -9.05 -10.05 9.20
C PRO A 51 -8.45 -10.18 7.80
N PHE A 52 -8.65 -9.18 6.93
CA PHE A 52 -8.06 -9.16 5.59
C PHE A 52 -6.53 -9.15 5.65
N LEU A 53 -5.93 -8.23 6.41
CA LEU A 53 -4.47 -8.15 6.54
C LEU A 53 -3.88 -9.39 7.22
N ARG A 54 -4.58 -9.97 8.21
CA ARG A 54 -4.16 -11.26 8.83
C ARG A 54 -4.14 -12.43 7.87
N LEU A 55 -5.10 -12.50 6.93
CA LEU A 55 -5.08 -13.53 5.89
C LEU A 55 -3.81 -13.45 5.03
N ILE A 56 -3.23 -12.26 4.88
CA ILE A 56 -2.03 -12.00 4.08
C ILE A 56 -0.76 -12.18 4.91
N ASN A 57 -0.63 -11.46 6.03
CA ASN A 57 0.60 -11.41 6.82
C ASN A 57 0.78 -12.58 7.80
N LYS A 58 -0.32 -13.26 8.15
CA LYS A 58 -0.38 -14.41 9.09
C LYS A 58 0.15 -14.08 10.50
N ARG A 59 0.08 -12.80 10.90
CA ARG A 59 0.47 -12.35 12.24
C ARG A 59 -0.75 -12.32 13.15
N THR A 60 -0.54 -12.64 14.43
CA THR A 60 -1.58 -12.68 15.46
C THR A 60 -1.27 -11.80 16.65
N GLU A 61 0.00 -11.39 16.82
CA GLU A 61 0.45 -10.66 17.99
C GLU A 61 1.46 -9.59 17.57
N LEU A 62 1.44 -8.46 18.30
CA LEU A 62 2.49 -7.46 18.29
C LEU A 62 3.57 -7.85 19.31
N ASP A 63 4.82 -7.52 19.01
CA ASP A 63 5.86 -7.52 20.03
C ASP A 63 5.68 -6.28 20.90
N SER A 64 5.25 -6.47 22.15
CA SER A 64 4.93 -5.39 23.09
C SER A 64 6.16 -4.57 23.50
N ASP A 65 7.35 -5.10 23.35
CA ASP A 65 8.62 -4.46 23.75
C ASP A 65 9.27 -3.71 22.58
N ALA A 66 8.68 -3.75 21.39
CA ALA A 66 9.18 -3.08 20.19
C ALA A 66 8.22 -1.99 19.70
N TYR A 67 8.69 -1.14 18.78
CA TYR A 67 7.84 -0.22 18.04
C TYR A 67 7.01 -0.99 16.99
N GLY A 68 5.97 -1.70 17.45
CA GLY A 68 5.14 -2.53 16.59
C GLY A 68 5.96 -3.66 15.94
N PHE A 69 6.06 -3.64 14.60
CA PHE A 69 6.82 -4.62 13.83
C PHE A 69 8.19 -4.12 13.36
N LEU A 70 8.70 -3.03 13.92
CA LEU A 70 10.00 -2.49 13.56
C LEU A 70 11.12 -3.41 14.05
N THR A 71 12.04 -3.74 13.14
CA THR A 71 13.27 -4.47 13.42
C THR A 71 14.48 -3.60 13.08
N PRO A 72 15.70 -3.97 13.48
CA PRO A 72 16.90 -3.25 13.08
C PRO A 72 17.10 -3.12 11.56
N THR A 73 16.44 -3.96 10.78
CA THR A 73 16.50 -3.97 9.30
C THR A 73 15.22 -3.46 8.63
N GLY A 74 14.36 -2.74 9.37
CA GLY A 74 13.08 -2.20 8.89
C GLY A 74 11.87 -3.01 9.37
N CYS A 75 10.73 -2.86 8.69
CA CYS A 75 9.48 -3.51 9.08
C CYS A 75 9.54 -5.04 8.96
N GLY A 76 9.18 -5.74 10.04
CA GLY A 76 9.10 -7.20 10.08
C GLY A 76 7.93 -7.80 9.30
N ILE A 77 6.89 -7.00 8.97
CA ILE A 77 5.83 -7.41 8.06
C ILE A 77 6.31 -7.18 6.61
N LYS A 78 6.37 -8.25 5.83
CA LYS A 78 6.82 -8.18 4.43
C LYS A 78 5.65 -7.92 3.46
N ILE A 79 4.45 -8.42 3.79
CA ILE A 79 3.19 -8.23 3.05
C ILE A 79 2.03 -8.16 4.04
N GLY A 80 0.93 -7.54 3.66
CA GLY A 80 -0.24 -7.34 4.55
C GLY A 80 0.04 -6.26 5.59
N ARG A 81 0.69 -5.17 5.17
CA ARG A 81 0.87 -3.96 5.98
C ARG A 81 -0.40 -3.11 5.91
N PRO A 82 -0.70 -2.31 6.95
CA PRO A 82 -1.65 -1.22 6.85
C PRO A 82 -1.34 -0.33 5.65
N THR A 83 -2.36 0.07 4.90
CA THR A 83 -2.16 0.84 3.65
C THR A 83 -1.50 2.18 3.90
N VAL A 84 -1.77 2.81 5.02
CA VAL A 84 -1.13 4.07 5.45
C VAL A 84 0.41 3.96 5.54
N CYS A 85 0.96 2.75 5.77
CA CYS A 85 2.41 2.54 5.76
C CYS A 85 3.05 2.77 4.39
N TYR A 86 2.28 2.72 3.31
CA TYR A 86 2.73 3.02 1.96
C TYR A 86 2.47 4.48 1.58
N GLU A 87 1.39 5.09 2.07
CA GLU A 87 1.01 6.47 1.76
C GLU A 87 1.84 7.51 2.50
N TYR A 88 2.47 7.13 3.62
CA TYR A 88 3.25 8.05 4.42
C TYR A 88 4.65 8.26 3.84
N PHE A 89 4.89 9.46 3.37
CA PHE A 89 6.23 9.96 3.03
C PHE A 89 6.55 11.18 3.90
N CYS A 90 7.68 11.14 4.60
CA CYS A 90 8.12 12.28 5.40
C CYS A 90 8.45 13.49 4.50
N TYR A 91 8.51 14.67 5.12
CA TYR A 91 8.81 15.93 4.38
C TYR A 91 10.10 15.83 3.58
N ASP A 92 11.15 15.23 4.15
CA ASP A 92 12.44 15.12 3.47
C ASP A 92 12.33 14.29 2.19
N HIS A 93 11.58 13.17 2.22
CA HIS A 93 11.35 12.36 1.02
C HIS A 93 10.65 13.14 -0.08
N LEU A 94 9.63 13.92 0.26
CA LEU A 94 8.88 14.72 -0.71
C LEU A 94 9.75 15.85 -1.26
N TYR A 95 10.47 16.53 -0.38
CA TYR A 95 11.38 17.63 -0.77
C TYR A 95 12.50 17.18 -1.72
N TYR A 96 13.09 15.99 -1.46
CA TYR A 96 14.15 15.42 -2.29
C TYR A 96 13.68 14.86 -3.63
N GLN A 97 12.36 14.83 -3.92
CA GLN A 97 11.90 14.46 -5.26
C GLN A 97 12.31 15.50 -6.32
N GLY A 98 12.52 16.75 -5.93
CA GLY A 98 13.05 17.80 -6.78
C GLY A 98 12.03 18.49 -7.69
N ASP A 99 10.92 17.84 -8.00
CA ASP A 99 9.84 18.43 -8.80
C ASP A 99 8.46 17.83 -8.46
N GLU A 100 7.40 18.57 -8.84
CA GLU A 100 6.01 18.22 -8.55
C GLU A 100 5.56 16.89 -9.23
N THR A 101 6.13 16.58 -10.38
CA THR A 101 5.79 15.35 -11.12
C THR A 101 6.30 14.13 -10.36
N ARG A 102 7.55 14.14 -9.92
CA ARG A 102 8.13 13.06 -9.10
C ARG A 102 7.40 12.91 -7.77
N GLU A 103 7.07 14.02 -7.11
CA GLU A 103 6.28 14.00 -5.88
C GLU A 103 4.90 13.37 -6.12
N LYS A 104 4.18 13.79 -7.17
CA LYS A 104 2.88 13.21 -7.56
C LYS A 104 2.99 11.71 -7.80
N VAL A 105 3.96 11.28 -8.61
CA VAL A 105 4.17 9.87 -8.94
C VAL A 105 4.48 9.04 -7.69
N LEU A 106 5.32 9.55 -6.78
CA LEU A 106 5.62 8.88 -5.51
C LEU A 106 4.38 8.74 -4.62
N ARG A 107 3.58 9.79 -4.50
CA ARG A 107 2.31 9.75 -3.73
C ARG A 107 1.33 8.76 -4.32
N VAL A 108 1.16 8.75 -5.65
CA VAL A 108 0.31 7.77 -6.33
C VAL A 108 0.81 6.35 -6.10
N LEU A 109 2.13 6.11 -6.17
CA LEU A 109 2.71 4.80 -5.87
C LEU A 109 2.32 4.31 -4.46
N GLY A 110 2.42 5.17 -3.46
CA GLY A 110 2.03 4.84 -2.09
C GLY A 110 0.53 4.58 -1.93
N ALA A 111 -0.32 5.24 -2.71
CA ALA A 111 -1.77 5.09 -2.62
C ALA A 111 -2.34 3.84 -3.32
N LEU A 112 -1.54 3.13 -4.13
CA LEU A 112 -2.04 1.97 -4.88
C LEU A 112 -2.66 0.86 -4.01
N PRO A 113 -2.06 0.46 -2.86
CA PRO A 113 -2.66 -0.55 -1.99
C PRO A 113 -4.00 -0.11 -1.38
N ALA A 114 -4.11 1.15 -0.97
CA ALA A 114 -5.34 1.71 -0.44
C ALA A 114 -6.44 1.77 -1.51
N HIS A 115 -6.10 2.27 -2.70
CA HIS A 115 -7.04 2.32 -3.82
C HIS A 115 -7.58 0.94 -4.19
N ALA A 116 -6.73 -0.07 -4.26
CA ALA A 116 -7.11 -1.44 -4.61
C ALA A 116 -8.11 -2.08 -3.63
N THR A 117 -8.14 -1.63 -2.37
CA THR A 117 -8.98 -2.21 -1.31
C THR A 117 -10.19 -1.36 -0.95
N ARG A 118 -10.37 -0.19 -1.56
CA ARG A 118 -11.42 0.78 -1.25
C ARG A 118 -12.80 0.27 -1.68
N ASN A 119 -13.85 0.77 -1.03
CA ASN A 119 -15.24 0.49 -1.38
C ASN A 119 -15.62 -0.99 -1.42
N ALA A 120 -15.07 -1.77 -0.51
CA ALA A 120 -15.34 -3.20 -0.44
C ALA A 120 -16.79 -3.49 -0.02
N ILE A 121 -17.34 -2.70 0.92
CA ILE A 121 -18.76 -2.73 1.32
C ILE A 121 -19.21 -1.27 1.46
N GLY A 122 -19.94 -0.75 0.48
CA GLY A 122 -20.21 0.69 0.43
C GLY A 122 -18.91 1.47 0.38
N ASP A 123 -18.74 2.45 1.28
CA ASP A 123 -17.51 3.25 1.36
C ASP A 123 -16.42 2.63 2.26
N THR A 124 -16.68 1.44 2.85
CA THR A 124 -15.74 0.80 3.78
C THR A 124 -14.64 0.06 3.01
N PRO A 125 -13.35 0.38 3.26
CA PRO A 125 -12.22 -0.36 2.70
C PRO A 125 -12.15 -1.79 3.25
N LEU A 126 -11.56 -2.70 2.47
CA LEU A 126 -11.45 -4.11 2.84
C LEU A 126 -10.63 -4.33 4.13
N ALA A 127 -9.60 -3.48 4.36
CA ALA A 127 -8.78 -3.53 5.57
C ALA A 127 -9.53 -3.14 6.85
N GLU A 128 -10.58 -2.32 6.75
CA GLU A 128 -11.37 -1.83 7.87
C GLU A 128 -12.56 -2.75 8.25
N ILE A 129 -12.78 -3.82 7.49
CA ILE A 129 -13.82 -4.81 7.81
C ILE A 129 -13.33 -5.69 8.95
N LEU A 130 -13.85 -5.48 10.17
CA LEU A 130 -13.42 -6.22 11.37
C LEU A 130 -14.12 -7.56 11.56
N ASP A 131 -15.26 -7.79 10.92
CA ASP A 131 -15.94 -9.11 10.92
C ASP A 131 -15.48 -9.95 9.74
N GLU A 132 -14.74 -11.02 10.04
CA GLU A 132 -14.19 -11.93 9.00
C GLU A 132 -15.29 -12.50 8.08
N LYS A 133 -16.52 -12.70 8.59
CA LYS A 133 -17.63 -13.20 7.77
C LYS A 133 -18.03 -12.21 6.69
N LYS A 134 -17.99 -10.91 7.00
CA LYS A 134 -18.31 -9.84 6.05
C LYS A 134 -17.31 -9.71 4.92
N LEU A 135 -16.09 -10.18 5.06
CA LEU A 135 -15.14 -10.21 3.93
C LEU A 135 -15.68 -10.99 2.72
N ASN A 136 -16.57 -11.97 2.95
CA ASN A 136 -17.17 -12.73 1.85
C ASN A 136 -18.31 -11.98 1.14
N GLU A 137 -18.78 -10.86 1.72
CA GLU A 137 -19.87 -10.01 1.20
C GLU A 137 -19.30 -8.82 0.40
N ALA A 138 -17.98 -8.68 0.32
CA ALA A 138 -17.34 -7.59 -0.39
C ALA A 138 -17.72 -7.57 -1.89
N ASP A 139 -17.79 -6.37 -2.45
CA ASP A 139 -18.01 -6.16 -3.89
C ASP A 139 -16.73 -6.46 -4.67
N PHE A 140 -16.53 -7.74 -4.99
CA PHE A 140 -15.35 -8.18 -5.72
C PHE A 140 -15.31 -7.63 -7.16
N GLN A 141 -16.42 -7.21 -7.76
CA GLN A 141 -16.38 -6.59 -9.07
C GLN A 141 -15.73 -5.19 -9.00
N THR A 142 -16.10 -4.41 -7.99
CA THR A 142 -15.48 -3.10 -7.73
C THR A 142 -14.01 -3.26 -7.33
N LEU A 143 -13.70 -4.18 -6.42
CA LEU A 143 -12.34 -4.44 -5.97
C LEU A 143 -11.40 -4.88 -7.11
N GLU A 144 -11.82 -5.80 -7.98
CA GLU A 144 -11.02 -6.24 -9.13
C GLU A 144 -10.78 -5.11 -10.12
N LYS A 145 -11.78 -4.25 -10.37
CA LYS A 145 -11.60 -3.06 -11.20
C LYS A 145 -10.57 -2.11 -10.63
N GLN A 146 -10.63 -1.81 -9.33
CA GLN A 146 -9.68 -0.93 -8.65
C GLN A 146 -8.26 -1.52 -8.61
N LEU A 147 -8.18 -2.83 -8.47
CA LEU A 147 -6.90 -3.56 -8.53
C LEU A 147 -6.29 -3.49 -9.94
N ASP A 148 -7.10 -3.62 -11.00
CA ASP A 148 -6.65 -3.44 -12.38
C ASP A 148 -6.19 -2.00 -12.65
N GLU A 149 -6.91 -1.00 -12.14
CA GLU A 149 -6.50 0.41 -12.20
C GLU A 149 -5.17 0.64 -11.49
N SER A 150 -4.97 0.00 -10.32
CA SER A 150 -3.71 0.06 -9.57
C SER A 150 -2.55 -0.57 -10.35
N PHE A 151 -2.75 -1.70 -11.02
CA PHE A 151 -1.71 -2.30 -11.86
C PHE A 151 -1.39 -1.44 -13.09
N GLN A 152 -2.39 -0.82 -13.73
CA GLN A 152 -2.15 0.11 -14.84
C GLN A 152 -1.32 1.31 -14.39
N ALA A 153 -1.65 1.90 -13.24
CA ALA A 153 -0.88 3.00 -12.68
C ALA A 153 0.55 2.56 -12.29
N LEU A 154 0.70 1.36 -11.73
CA LEU A 154 2.00 0.80 -11.37
C LEU A 154 2.94 0.66 -12.59
N GLU A 155 2.43 0.21 -13.73
CA GLU A 155 3.25 0.09 -14.97
C GLU A 155 3.70 1.48 -15.48
N ILE A 156 2.83 2.48 -15.43
CA ILE A 156 3.21 3.87 -15.76
C ILE A 156 4.30 4.37 -14.82
N ILE A 157 4.16 4.13 -13.52
CA ILE A 157 5.13 4.53 -12.51
C ILE A 157 6.49 3.84 -12.74
N LYS A 158 6.49 2.54 -13.06
CA LYS A 158 7.72 1.82 -13.41
C LYS A 158 8.41 2.42 -14.63
N THR A 159 7.65 2.73 -15.67
CA THR A 159 8.17 3.40 -16.87
C THR A 159 8.80 4.73 -16.52
N PHE A 160 8.10 5.55 -15.71
CA PHE A 160 8.61 6.86 -15.27
C PHE A 160 9.95 6.74 -14.54
N TYR A 161 10.09 5.82 -13.58
CA TYR A 161 11.37 5.66 -12.86
C TYR A 161 12.49 5.06 -13.70
N ASN A 162 12.17 4.36 -14.79
CA ASN A 162 13.17 3.80 -15.70
C ASN A 162 13.60 4.79 -16.80
N GLU A 163 12.67 5.60 -17.31
CA GLU A 163 12.86 6.42 -18.51
C GLU A 163 12.82 7.93 -18.23
N GLU A 164 12.46 8.32 -17.01
CA GLU A 164 12.25 9.70 -16.57
C GLU A 164 11.18 10.48 -17.37
N THR A 165 10.30 9.77 -18.06
CA THR A 165 9.23 10.32 -18.89
C THR A 165 7.89 9.69 -18.56
N LEU A 166 6.82 10.50 -18.60
CA LEU A 166 5.46 10.01 -18.48
C LEU A 166 4.84 9.82 -19.88
N PRO A 167 4.11 8.72 -20.12
CA PRO A 167 3.30 8.57 -21.32
C PRO A 167 2.22 9.67 -21.43
N ASP A 168 1.77 9.99 -22.66
CA ASP A 168 0.77 11.03 -22.92
C ASP A 168 -0.56 10.82 -22.17
N ASP A 169 -0.92 9.58 -21.86
CA ASP A 169 -2.15 9.25 -21.13
C ASP A 169 -1.96 9.02 -19.63
N ALA A 170 -0.75 9.24 -19.11
CA ALA A 170 -0.41 8.98 -17.71
C ALA A 170 -1.34 9.70 -16.74
N ASP A 171 -1.62 10.98 -16.96
CA ASP A 171 -2.51 11.75 -16.07
C ASP A 171 -3.91 11.15 -15.98
N ARG A 172 -4.45 10.64 -17.08
CA ARG A 172 -5.76 9.99 -17.10
C ARG A 172 -5.79 8.73 -16.22
N VAL A 173 -4.71 7.99 -16.17
CA VAL A 173 -4.61 6.76 -15.37
C VAL A 173 -4.28 7.09 -13.92
N LEU A 174 -3.25 7.91 -13.68
CA LEU A 174 -2.80 8.26 -12.32
C LEU A 174 -3.88 9.01 -11.52
N ASN A 175 -4.67 9.87 -12.18
CA ASN A 175 -5.76 10.61 -11.51
C ASN A 175 -6.97 9.75 -11.13
N LYS A 176 -7.04 8.48 -11.55
CA LYS A 176 -8.04 7.54 -11.03
C LYS A 176 -7.70 7.04 -9.62
N ILE A 177 -6.42 7.03 -9.29
CA ILE A 177 -5.96 6.57 -7.99
C ILE A 177 -6.35 7.62 -6.94
N THR A 178 -7.15 7.21 -5.99
CA THR A 178 -7.63 8.05 -4.90
C THR A 178 -6.83 7.79 -3.64
N PHE A 179 -6.54 8.86 -2.90
CA PHE A 179 -5.82 8.80 -1.63
C PHE A 179 -6.80 8.49 -0.49
N SER A 180 -6.29 7.93 0.61
CA SER A 180 -7.01 7.88 1.89
C SER A 180 -7.20 9.31 2.42
N GLU A 181 -8.42 9.64 2.87
CA GLU A 181 -8.72 10.93 3.51
C GLU A 181 -8.31 10.91 4.99
#